data_28a495b89b25ef793ba7332893f64786
#
_entry.id   28a495b89b25ef793ba7332893f64786
#
_cell.length_a   1.000
_cell.length_b   1.000
_cell.length_c   1.000
_cell.angle_alpha   90.00
_cell.angle_beta   90.00
_cell.angle_gamma   90.00
#
_symmetry.space_group_name_H-M   'P 1'
#
loop_
_entity.id
_entity.type
_entity.pdbx_description
1 polymer ?
#
loop_
_entity_poly.entity_id
_entity_poly.type
_entity_poly.pdbx_seq_one_letter_code
_entity_poly.pdbx_strand_id
1 'polypeptide(L)'
;MTLTRRGIAVLVVAVGVAIAGTSSGWWTRPGTLPTALDNEQFWALVEALSEPDGYFQSDNLVSNEHSHQWVVAAITQLRAPNRVYLGVAPDQNFTYIAAMQPAMAFIVDIRRGNLVTHLMYKALFELSEDRADFVAFLFSRPRPPGLTAESGINDILTAVAQSPKDELEFRNNLLILQHHLTVTCGFGLSDEDLRGLDDIYSQFYEFGPALSYSSRMGGGGGRRGVGNRFPTWAEMARQTDRDGRQLGYLASHASFVAIKEMQAKNLIVPVVGDHTGPTALRHVGRYIRERGATVGAFYTSNVEQYLFRYGTWPRFAANLGTLPLTDTSVILSLIHI
;
A
#
# COMPACT_ATOMS: atom_id res chain seq x y z
N MET A 1 18.49 -63.38 21.07
CA MET A 1 17.24 -62.72 20.80
C MET A 1 17.58 -61.34 20.29
N THR A 2 17.77 -61.23 18.98
CA THR A 2 18.34 -60.04 18.29
C THR A 2 17.21 -59.25 17.59
N LEU A 3 16.93 -58.05 18.04
CA LEU A 3 15.96 -57.16 17.45
C LEU A 3 16.62 -56.37 16.31
N THR A 4 16.21 -56.69 15.09
CA THR A 4 16.59 -55.97 13.87
C THR A 4 15.89 -54.61 13.77
N ARG A 5 16.66 -53.54 13.67
CA ARG A 5 16.18 -52.20 13.32
C ARG A 5 15.77 -52.18 11.85
N ARG A 6 14.47 -51.99 11.58
CA ARG A 6 13.98 -51.64 10.24
C ARG A 6 14.18 -50.15 10.01
N GLY A 7 15.06 -49.80 9.09
CA GLY A 7 15.25 -48.44 8.61
C GLY A 7 14.05 -48.00 7.75
N ILE A 8 13.44 -46.90 8.09
CA ILE A 8 12.46 -46.19 7.26
C ILE A 8 13.26 -45.31 6.31
N ALA A 9 13.29 -45.68 5.03
CA ALA A 9 13.82 -44.85 3.97
C ALA A 9 12.74 -43.80 3.63
N VAL A 10 13.00 -42.52 3.98
CA VAL A 10 12.19 -41.41 3.53
C VAL A 10 12.65 -41.04 2.12
N LEU A 11 11.84 -41.36 1.12
CA LEU A 11 12.04 -40.95 -0.26
C LEU A 11 11.63 -39.50 -0.40
N VAL A 12 12.58 -38.57 -0.38
CA VAL A 12 12.33 -37.16 -0.74
C VAL A 12 12.30 -37.08 -2.26
N VAL A 13 11.11 -37.08 -2.83
CA VAL A 13 10.92 -36.75 -4.25
C VAL A 13 10.95 -35.23 -4.37
N ALA A 14 12.10 -34.68 -4.73
CA ALA A 14 12.22 -33.31 -5.17
C ALA A 14 11.56 -33.21 -6.56
N VAL A 15 10.30 -32.79 -6.61
CA VAL A 15 9.65 -32.37 -7.86
C VAL A 15 10.18 -30.96 -8.17
N GLY A 16 11.27 -30.91 -8.92
CA GLY A 16 11.73 -29.68 -9.54
C GLY A 16 10.76 -29.34 -10.66
N VAL A 17 9.76 -28.48 -10.37
CA VAL A 17 9.00 -27.84 -11.42
C VAL A 17 9.88 -26.76 -12.01
N ALA A 18 10.58 -27.09 -13.10
CA ALA A 18 11.18 -26.10 -13.96
C ALA A 18 10.03 -25.34 -14.64
N ILE A 19 9.60 -24.24 -14.06
CA ILE A 19 8.74 -23.26 -14.73
C ILE A 19 9.63 -22.53 -15.74
N ALA A 20 9.81 -23.15 -16.92
CA ALA A 20 10.24 -22.41 -18.10
C ALA A 20 9.06 -21.52 -18.52
N GLY A 21 8.91 -20.41 -17.81
CA GLY A 21 7.92 -19.39 -18.13
C GLY A 21 8.30 -18.72 -19.43
N THR A 22 7.68 -19.11 -20.54
CA THR A 22 7.49 -18.19 -21.65
C THR A 22 6.43 -17.18 -21.23
N SER A 23 6.83 -16.23 -20.40
CA SER A 23 6.00 -15.09 -20.05
C SER A 23 5.94 -14.08 -21.22
N SER A 24 5.42 -14.52 -22.36
CA SER A 24 4.91 -13.59 -23.35
C SER A 24 3.63 -13.01 -22.76
N GLY A 25 3.81 -11.90 -22.09
CA GLY A 25 2.95 -11.37 -21.08
C GLY A 25 1.51 -11.17 -21.51
N TRP A 26 0.59 -11.92 -20.90
CA TRP A 26 -0.84 -11.62 -20.94
C TRP A 26 -1.11 -10.14 -20.58
N TRP A 27 -0.27 -9.54 -19.74
CA TRP A 27 -0.35 -8.14 -19.34
C TRP A 27 -0.02 -7.13 -20.45
N THR A 28 0.66 -7.54 -21.52
CA THR A 28 0.92 -6.71 -22.73
C THR A 28 -0.14 -6.88 -23.83
N ARG A 29 -1.12 -7.75 -23.63
CA ARG A 29 -2.17 -7.95 -24.66
C ARG A 29 -3.20 -6.83 -24.60
N PRO A 30 -3.60 -6.24 -25.73
CA PRO A 30 -4.71 -5.29 -25.80
C PRO A 30 -5.99 -5.92 -25.25
N GLY A 31 -6.80 -5.11 -24.56
CA GLY A 31 -8.04 -5.57 -23.93
C GLY A 31 -8.73 -4.44 -23.18
N THR A 32 -9.60 -4.82 -22.26
CA THR A 32 -10.20 -3.91 -21.27
C THR A 32 -9.51 -4.09 -19.91
N LEU A 33 -9.63 -3.10 -19.02
CA LEU A 33 -9.21 -3.28 -17.64
C LEU A 33 -9.98 -4.46 -17.01
N PRO A 34 -9.30 -5.32 -16.24
CA PRO A 34 -9.96 -6.39 -15.52
C PRO A 34 -10.87 -5.83 -14.43
N THR A 35 -11.98 -6.50 -14.16
CA THR A 35 -12.85 -6.21 -13.02
C THR A 35 -12.39 -6.90 -11.74
N ALA A 36 -11.52 -7.90 -11.87
CA ALA A 36 -10.77 -8.58 -10.81
C ALA A 36 -9.58 -9.30 -11.45
N LEU A 37 -8.51 -9.50 -10.68
CA LEU A 37 -7.40 -10.40 -10.99
C LEU A 37 -7.42 -11.55 -9.98
N ASP A 38 -7.09 -12.76 -10.41
CA ASP A 38 -6.73 -13.80 -9.45
C ASP A 38 -5.35 -13.51 -8.83
N ASN A 39 -4.97 -14.26 -7.82
CA ASN A 39 -3.73 -14.01 -7.09
C ASN A 39 -2.48 -14.24 -7.95
N GLU A 40 -2.50 -15.22 -8.85
CA GLU A 40 -1.39 -15.50 -9.77
C GLU A 40 -1.22 -14.35 -10.77
N GLN A 41 -2.31 -13.88 -11.36
CA GLN A 41 -2.32 -12.74 -12.26
C GLN A 41 -1.86 -11.46 -11.57
N PHE A 42 -2.32 -11.22 -10.33
CA PHE A 42 -1.91 -10.07 -9.55
C PHE A 42 -0.41 -10.09 -9.28
N TRP A 43 0.12 -11.21 -8.79
CA TRP A 43 1.54 -11.30 -8.46
C TRP A 43 2.40 -11.21 -9.73
N ALA A 44 2.02 -11.89 -10.79
CA ALA A 44 2.71 -11.78 -12.09
C ALA A 44 2.71 -10.34 -12.63
N LEU A 45 1.63 -9.58 -12.41
CA LEU A 45 1.56 -8.17 -12.79
C LEU A 45 2.48 -7.30 -11.92
N VAL A 46 2.50 -7.51 -10.61
CA VAL A 46 3.43 -6.84 -9.68
C VAL A 46 4.88 -7.04 -10.11
N GLU A 47 5.27 -8.28 -10.39
CA GLU A 47 6.64 -8.60 -10.83
C GLU A 47 6.97 -8.00 -12.20
N ALA A 48 6.06 -8.12 -13.16
CA ALA A 48 6.28 -7.63 -14.53
C ALA A 48 6.39 -6.09 -14.65
N LEU A 49 5.75 -5.37 -13.73
CA LEU A 49 5.79 -3.91 -13.72
C LEU A 49 6.91 -3.34 -12.84
N SER A 50 7.45 -4.15 -11.92
CA SER A 50 8.44 -3.68 -10.94
C SER A 50 9.86 -3.65 -11.51
N GLU A 51 10.64 -2.71 -11.00
CA GLU A 51 12.09 -2.58 -11.12
C GLU A 51 12.77 -3.23 -9.90
N PRO A 52 14.08 -3.45 -9.94
CA PRO A 52 14.84 -3.76 -8.73
C PRO A 52 14.64 -2.71 -7.63
N ASP A 53 14.76 -3.13 -6.36
CA ASP A 53 14.66 -2.26 -5.21
C ASP A 53 15.63 -1.07 -5.31
N GLY A 54 15.14 0.12 -4.98
CA GLY A 54 15.92 1.34 -4.95
C GLY A 54 16.01 1.92 -3.55
N TYR A 55 16.90 2.87 -3.37
CA TYR A 55 17.16 3.49 -2.07
C TYR A 55 16.41 4.81 -1.91
N PHE A 56 15.76 4.97 -0.77
CA PHE A 56 15.31 6.25 -0.26
C PHE A 56 15.67 6.38 1.22
N GLN A 57 15.94 7.60 1.67
CA GLN A 57 16.49 7.86 3.00
C GLN A 57 15.52 7.61 4.17
N SER A 58 14.25 7.34 3.90
CA SER A 58 13.20 7.14 4.90
C SER A 58 12.27 6.00 4.49
N ASP A 59 11.77 5.28 5.49
CA ASP A 59 10.84 4.16 5.26
C ASP A 59 9.41 4.61 4.95
N ASN A 60 9.05 5.86 5.26
CA ASN A 60 7.75 6.46 4.94
C ASN A 60 6.55 5.58 5.31
N LEU A 61 6.53 4.99 6.50
CA LEU A 61 5.40 4.16 6.95
C LEU A 61 4.13 4.97 7.20
N VAL A 62 4.28 6.27 7.45
CA VAL A 62 3.19 7.23 7.64
C VAL A 62 3.48 8.46 6.79
N SER A 63 2.46 9.02 6.17
CA SER A 63 2.59 10.28 5.44
C SER A 63 2.95 11.44 6.36
N ASN A 64 3.66 12.42 5.81
CA ASN A 64 3.98 13.67 6.49
C ASN A 64 3.12 14.86 6.02
N GLU A 65 2.03 14.62 5.32
CA GLU A 65 1.22 15.65 4.67
C GLU A 65 -0.01 16.06 5.48
N HIS A 66 -0.02 17.31 5.95
CA HIS A 66 -1.06 17.84 6.84
C HIS A 66 -2.41 18.14 6.16
N SER A 67 -2.47 18.26 4.84
CA SER A 67 -3.67 18.77 4.14
C SER A 67 -4.18 17.83 3.06
N HIS A 68 -3.84 16.53 3.18
CA HIS A 68 -4.15 15.56 2.14
C HIS A 68 -5.65 15.42 1.84
N GLN A 69 -6.54 15.73 2.80
CA GLN A 69 -7.98 15.65 2.58
C GLN A 69 -8.57 16.88 1.85
N TRP A 70 -7.83 17.98 1.71
CA TRP A 70 -8.35 19.19 1.06
C TRP A 70 -8.63 19.01 -0.44
N VAL A 71 -7.96 18.06 -1.06
CA VAL A 71 -8.14 17.76 -2.50
C VAL A 71 -9.18 16.68 -2.76
N VAL A 72 -9.74 16.04 -1.73
CA VAL A 72 -10.66 14.90 -1.87
C VAL A 72 -11.91 15.26 -2.67
N ALA A 73 -12.49 16.46 -2.43
CA ALA A 73 -13.65 16.92 -3.19
C ALA A 73 -13.35 17.06 -4.69
N ALA A 74 -12.16 17.56 -5.06
CA ALA A 74 -11.73 17.66 -6.45
C ALA A 74 -11.48 16.27 -7.06
N ILE A 75 -10.84 15.37 -6.31
CA ILE A 75 -10.59 13.99 -6.76
C ILE A 75 -11.91 13.25 -7.02
N THR A 76 -12.94 13.49 -6.22
CA THR A 76 -14.26 12.87 -6.41
C THR A 76 -14.87 13.23 -7.76
N GLN A 77 -14.59 14.39 -8.31
CA GLN A 77 -15.07 14.81 -9.64
C GLN A 77 -14.36 14.08 -10.79
N LEU A 78 -13.28 13.36 -10.51
CA LEU A 78 -12.54 12.59 -11.51
C LEU A 78 -13.12 11.18 -11.73
N ARG A 79 -14.19 10.81 -11.03
CA ARG A 79 -14.86 9.53 -11.20
C ARG A 79 -15.36 9.39 -12.64
N ALA A 80 -14.88 8.36 -13.32
CA ALA A 80 -15.37 7.99 -14.64
C ALA A 80 -14.98 6.53 -14.93
N PRO A 81 -15.71 5.83 -15.80
CA PRO A 81 -15.33 4.51 -16.28
C PRO A 81 -13.92 4.51 -16.88
N ASN A 82 -13.20 3.41 -16.74
CA ASN A 82 -11.85 3.21 -17.30
C ASN A 82 -10.79 4.23 -16.85
N ARG A 83 -11.02 4.91 -15.73
CA ARG A 83 -10.02 5.76 -15.08
C ARG A 83 -9.16 4.95 -14.13
N VAL A 84 -7.86 5.21 -14.17
CA VAL A 84 -6.84 4.60 -13.31
C VAL A 84 -6.26 5.66 -12.38
N TYR A 85 -6.00 5.26 -11.13
CA TYR A 85 -5.27 6.06 -10.16
C TYR A 85 -3.80 5.63 -10.13
N LEU A 86 -2.89 6.58 -10.12
CA LEU A 86 -1.48 6.37 -9.80
C LEU A 86 -1.13 7.09 -8.51
N GLY A 87 -0.30 6.48 -7.69
CA GLY A 87 0.16 7.07 -6.43
C GLY A 87 1.56 6.64 -6.03
N VAL A 88 2.05 7.22 -4.95
CA VAL A 88 3.33 6.92 -4.31
C VAL A 88 3.16 6.91 -2.79
N ALA A 89 4.08 6.26 -2.08
CA ALA A 89 4.12 6.24 -0.61
C ALA A 89 2.95 5.49 0.07
N PRO A 90 2.63 5.72 1.37
CA PRO A 90 1.80 4.80 2.14
C PRO A 90 0.29 4.98 1.96
N ASP A 91 -0.45 4.71 3.01
CA ASP A 91 -1.89 4.46 3.08
C ASP A 91 -2.80 5.66 2.76
N GLN A 92 -2.30 6.89 2.77
CA GLN A 92 -3.13 8.04 2.35
C GLN A 92 -3.68 7.90 0.92
N ASN A 93 -3.02 7.12 0.06
CA ASN A 93 -3.51 6.77 -1.27
C ASN A 93 -4.92 6.16 -1.21
N PHE A 94 -5.23 5.38 -0.18
CA PHE A 94 -6.56 4.77 -0.01
C PHE A 94 -7.65 5.82 0.11
N THR A 95 -7.37 7.00 0.70
CA THR A 95 -8.31 8.12 0.72
C THR A 95 -8.65 8.61 -0.68
N TYR A 96 -7.66 8.76 -1.53
CA TYR A 96 -7.85 9.22 -2.91
C TYR A 96 -8.51 8.14 -3.77
N ILE A 97 -8.14 6.88 -3.57
CA ILE A 97 -8.76 5.74 -4.26
C ILE A 97 -10.23 5.62 -3.86
N ALA A 98 -10.58 5.72 -2.56
CA ALA A 98 -11.97 5.69 -2.09
C ALA A 98 -12.79 6.87 -2.66
N ALA A 99 -12.18 8.05 -2.78
CA ALA A 99 -12.81 9.22 -3.37
C ALA A 99 -13.03 9.09 -4.87
N MET A 100 -12.03 8.66 -5.62
CA MET A 100 -12.07 8.56 -7.07
C MET A 100 -12.82 7.33 -7.57
N GLN A 101 -12.79 6.22 -6.83
CA GLN A 101 -13.30 4.90 -7.25
C GLN A 101 -12.79 4.50 -8.66
N PRO A 102 -11.47 4.42 -8.85
CA PRO A 102 -10.90 4.07 -10.14
C PRO A 102 -11.16 2.61 -10.49
N ALA A 103 -11.08 2.26 -11.78
CA ALA A 103 -11.14 0.88 -12.22
C ALA A 103 -9.94 0.04 -11.73
N MET A 104 -8.78 0.64 -11.63
CA MET A 104 -7.55 0.09 -11.01
C MET A 104 -6.72 1.22 -10.40
N ALA A 105 -5.85 0.84 -9.47
CA ALA A 105 -4.85 1.74 -8.89
C ALA A 105 -3.46 1.10 -8.94
N PHE A 106 -2.43 1.89 -9.21
CA PHE A 106 -1.03 1.49 -9.11
C PHE A 106 -0.31 2.41 -8.14
N ILE A 107 0.37 1.83 -7.16
CA ILE A 107 1.20 2.57 -6.21
C ILE A 107 2.66 2.30 -6.54
N VAL A 108 3.30 3.27 -7.18
CA VAL A 108 4.68 3.15 -7.66
C VAL A 108 5.61 3.87 -6.70
N ASP A 109 6.47 3.12 -6.03
CA ASP A 109 7.46 3.65 -5.07
C ASP A 109 8.82 3.01 -5.35
N ILE A 110 9.88 3.77 -5.20
CA ILE A 110 11.25 3.30 -5.45
C ILE A 110 11.66 2.15 -4.52
N ARG A 111 11.02 2.02 -3.34
CA ARG A 111 11.40 1.04 -2.32
C ARG A 111 10.51 -0.19 -2.35
N ARG A 112 11.15 -1.35 -2.31
CA ARG A 112 10.44 -2.61 -2.10
C ARG A 112 9.71 -2.66 -0.75
N GLY A 113 10.24 -2.02 0.28
CA GLY A 113 9.56 -1.89 1.57
C GLY A 113 8.17 -1.24 1.47
N ASN A 114 7.94 -0.31 0.53
CA ASN A 114 6.61 0.25 0.29
C ASN A 114 5.66 -0.78 -0.34
N LEU A 115 6.15 -1.62 -1.26
CA LEU A 115 5.39 -2.75 -1.81
C LEU A 115 4.96 -3.69 -0.68
N VAL A 116 5.89 -4.09 0.21
CA VAL A 116 5.60 -4.96 1.36
C VAL A 116 4.58 -4.30 2.30
N THR A 117 4.68 -2.98 2.53
CA THR A 117 3.69 -2.22 3.31
C THR A 117 2.30 -2.31 2.69
N HIS A 118 2.18 -2.16 1.37
CA HIS A 118 0.88 -2.29 0.69
C HIS A 118 0.34 -3.71 0.68
N LEU A 119 1.20 -4.74 0.63
CA LEU A 119 0.78 -6.13 0.80
C LEU A 119 0.29 -6.41 2.22
N MET A 120 0.96 -5.84 3.25
CA MET A 120 0.46 -5.87 4.63
C MET A 120 -0.95 -5.25 4.73
N TYR A 121 -1.14 -4.06 4.17
CA TYR A 121 -2.46 -3.41 4.14
C TYR A 121 -3.49 -4.25 3.39
N LYS A 122 -3.11 -4.88 2.26
CA LYS A 122 -3.99 -5.79 1.53
C LYS A 122 -4.49 -6.92 2.45
N ALA A 123 -3.58 -7.62 3.13
CA ALA A 123 -3.94 -8.68 4.04
C ALA A 123 -4.83 -8.17 5.19
N LEU A 124 -4.51 -7.01 5.77
CA LEU A 124 -5.32 -6.39 6.82
C LEU A 124 -6.74 -6.07 6.34
N PHE A 125 -6.91 -5.50 5.15
CA PHE A 125 -8.25 -5.23 4.58
C PHE A 125 -9.02 -6.52 4.34
N GLU A 126 -8.40 -7.55 3.80
CA GLU A 126 -9.07 -8.81 3.48
C GLU A 126 -9.50 -9.57 4.72
N LEU A 127 -8.67 -9.57 5.75
CA LEU A 127 -8.91 -10.32 6.99
C LEU A 127 -9.81 -9.60 7.99
N SER A 128 -9.94 -8.28 7.91
CA SER A 128 -10.75 -7.51 8.85
C SER A 128 -12.22 -7.47 8.46
N GLU A 129 -13.12 -7.58 9.44
CA GLU A 129 -14.57 -7.50 9.21
C GLU A 129 -15.02 -6.06 8.92
N ASP A 130 -14.54 -5.11 9.72
CA ASP A 130 -14.90 -3.69 9.64
C ASP A 130 -13.70 -2.78 9.98
N ARG A 131 -13.94 -1.47 10.05
CA ARG A 131 -12.92 -0.45 10.36
C ARG A 131 -12.31 -0.60 11.74
N ALA A 132 -13.10 -0.98 12.73
CA ALA A 132 -12.64 -1.15 14.10
C ALA A 132 -11.71 -2.36 14.20
N ASP A 133 -12.08 -3.44 13.53
CA ASP A 133 -11.28 -4.64 13.42
C ASP A 133 -9.97 -4.35 12.67
N PHE A 134 -10.05 -3.67 11.54
CA PHE A 134 -8.87 -3.24 10.76
C PHE A 134 -7.89 -2.41 11.60
N VAL A 135 -8.35 -1.41 12.34
CA VAL A 135 -7.48 -0.55 13.15
C VAL A 135 -6.89 -1.32 14.34
N ALA A 136 -7.69 -2.19 14.96
CA ALA A 136 -7.22 -3.06 16.03
C ALA A 136 -6.13 -4.03 15.52
N PHE A 137 -6.36 -4.66 14.37
CA PHE A 137 -5.41 -5.57 13.75
C PHE A 137 -4.15 -4.85 13.28
N LEU A 138 -4.27 -3.67 12.65
CA LEU A 138 -3.12 -2.87 12.19
C LEU A 138 -2.12 -2.59 13.32
N PHE A 139 -2.62 -2.29 14.52
CA PHE A 139 -1.77 -2.02 15.67
C PHE A 139 -1.57 -3.24 16.58
N SER A 140 -2.09 -4.39 16.19
CA SER A 140 -2.10 -5.61 17.00
C SER A 140 -2.56 -5.34 18.43
N ARG A 141 -3.78 -4.90 18.54
CA ARG A 141 -4.49 -4.66 19.80
C ARG A 141 -5.77 -5.47 19.84
N PRO A 142 -6.16 -5.99 21.00
CA PRO A 142 -7.50 -6.57 21.16
C PRO A 142 -8.56 -5.61 20.67
N ARG A 143 -9.51 -6.11 19.86
CA ARG A 143 -10.62 -5.28 19.39
C ARG A 143 -11.40 -4.76 20.60
N PRO A 144 -11.52 -3.43 20.77
CA PRO A 144 -12.32 -2.88 21.87
C PRO A 144 -13.78 -3.27 21.78
N PRO A 145 -14.43 -3.65 22.91
CA PRO A 145 -15.85 -3.97 22.91
C PRO A 145 -16.71 -2.74 22.63
N GLY A 146 -17.91 -2.97 22.08
CA GLY A 146 -18.91 -1.92 21.83
C GLY A 146 -18.69 -1.12 20.54
N LEU A 147 -17.59 -1.31 19.82
CA LEU A 147 -17.40 -0.72 18.50
C LEU A 147 -18.19 -1.49 17.43
N THR A 148 -18.81 -0.73 16.53
CA THR A 148 -19.59 -1.23 15.39
C THR A 148 -19.03 -0.69 14.07
N ALA A 149 -19.53 -1.18 12.96
CA ALA A 149 -19.19 -0.67 11.63
C ALA A 149 -19.50 0.84 11.47
N GLU A 150 -20.44 1.38 12.25
CA GLU A 150 -20.85 2.79 12.21
C GLU A 150 -20.11 3.68 13.22
N SER A 151 -19.28 3.09 14.11
CA SER A 151 -18.49 3.87 15.07
C SER A 151 -17.61 4.90 14.36
N GLY A 152 -17.54 6.13 14.89
CA GLY A 152 -16.71 7.20 14.34
C GLY A 152 -15.22 6.86 14.40
N ILE A 153 -14.43 7.32 13.42
CA ILE A 153 -12.98 7.05 13.43
C ILE A 153 -12.30 7.58 14.71
N ASN A 154 -12.78 8.68 15.27
CA ASN A 154 -12.26 9.23 16.53
C ASN A 154 -12.47 8.27 17.70
N ASP A 155 -13.64 7.64 17.77
CA ASP A 155 -13.98 6.68 18.83
C ASP A 155 -13.17 5.40 18.67
N ILE A 156 -13.06 4.89 17.45
CA ILE A 156 -12.23 3.71 17.13
C ILE A 156 -10.78 3.96 17.57
N LEU A 157 -10.16 5.06 17.13
CA LEU A 157 -8.78 5.38 17.44
C LEU A 157 -8.55 5.60 18.95
N THR A 158 -9.52 6.21 19.63
CA THR A 158 -9.42 6.44 21.07
C THR A 158 -9.50 5.12 21.84
N ALA A 159 -10.42 4.25 21.47
CA ALA A 159 -10.57 2.93 22.11
C ALA A 159 -9.36 2.03 21.86
N VAL A 160 -8.88 1.95 20.61
CA VAL A 160 -7.70 1.14 20.26
C VAL A 160 -6.44 1.67 20.93
N ALA A 161 -6.26 3.00 21.05
CA ALA A 161 -5.12 3.58 21.75
C ALA A 161 -5.09 3.26 23.26
N GLN A 162 -6.25 2.99 23.85
CA GLN A 162 -6.38 2.58 25.27
C GLN A 162 -6.25 1.06 25.48
N SER A 163 -6.32 0.26 24.43
CA SER A 163 -6.15 -1.18 24.52
C SER A 163 -4.69 -1.54 24.84
N PRO A 164 -4.46 -2.51 25.72
CA PRO A 164 -3.12 -2.90 26.10
C PRO A 164 -2.37 -3.54 24.91
N LYS A 165 -1.04 -3.46 24.94
CA LYS A 165 -0.18 -4.27 24.08
C LYS A 165 -0.23 -5.73 24.55
N ASP A 166 -0.29 -6.66 23.61
CA ASP A 166 -0.16 -8.10 23.85
C ASP A 166 0.85 -8.68 22.86
N GLU A 167 1.97 -9.13 23.38
CA GLU A 167 3.07 -9.71 22.59
C GLU A 167 2.66 -11.01 21.90
N LEU A 168 1.84 -11.83 22.55
CA LEU A 168 1.38 -13.09 21.99
C LEU A 168 0.41 -12.83 20.82
N GLU A 169 -0.49 -11.88 20.99
CA GLU A 169 -1.40 -11.45 19.93
C GLU A 169 -0.62 -10.88 18.73
N PHE A 170 0.41 -10.04 18.99
CA PHE A 170 1.28 -9.52 17.94
C PHE A 170 1.94 -10.65 17.13
N ARG A 171 2.53 -11.63 17.79
CA ARG A 171 3.18 -12.76 17.11
C ARG A 171 2.19 -13.58 16.30
N ASN A 172 1.00 -13.84 16.86
CA ASN A 172 -0.05 -14.56 16.15
C ASN A 172 -0.53 -13.77 14.91
N ASN A 173 -0.75 -12.49 15.05
CA ASN A 173 -1.18 -11.62 13.96
C ASN A 173 -0.12 -11.55 12.85
N LEU A 174 1.16 -11.44 13.18
CA LEU A 174 2.24 -11.49 12.21
C LEU A 174 2.25 -12.82 11.42
N LEU A 175 2.09 -13.95 12.13
CA LEU A 175 2.01 -15.26 11.48
C LEU A 175 0.78 -15.38 10.57
N ILE A 176 -0.36 -14.81 10.97
CA ILE A 176 -1.59 -14.76 10.16
C ILE A 176 -1.34 -13.95 8.88
N LEU A 177 -0.70 -12.78 8.97
CA LEU A 177 -0.36 -11.94 7.83
C LEU A 177 0.60 -12.68 6.86
N GLN A 178 1.68 -13.25 7.39
CA GLN A 178 2.65 -14.02 6.60
C GLN A 178 1.99 -15.20 5.90
N HIS A 179 1.20 -16.00 6.63
CA HIS A 179 0.47 -17.15 6.07
C HIS A 179 -0.54 -16.70 5.00
N HIS A 180 -1.29 -15.63 5.25
CA HIS A 180 -2.25 -15.12 4.28
C HIS A 180 -1.57 -14.73 2.96
N LEU A 181 -0.48 -13.97 3.03
CA LEU A 181 0.23 -13.53 1.82
C LEU A 181 0.95 -14.67 1.08
N THR A 182 1.60 -15.60 1.81
CA THR A 182 2.43 -16.62 1.18
C THR A 182 1.68 -17.90 0.83
N VAL A 183 0.71 -18.31 1.65
CA VAL A 183 -0.01 -19.58 1.48
C VAL A 183 -1.38 -19.35 0.87
N THR A 184 -2.20 -18.45 1.44
CA THR A 184 -3.56 -18.20 0.94
C THR A 184 -3.53 -17.46 -0.40
N CYS A 185 -2.72 -16.41 -0.51
CA CYS A 185 -2.56 -15.66 -1.75
C CYS A 185 -1.52 -16.29 -2.69
N GLY A 186 -0.57 -17.05 -2.18
CA GLY A 186 0.47 -17.68 -2.98
C GLY A 186 1.51 -16.72 -3.55
N PHE A 187 1.69 -15.53 -2.94
CA PHE A 187 2.67 -14.56 -3.41
C PHE A 187 4.10 -15.03 -3.14
N GLY A 188 4.97 -14.90 -4.14
CA GLY A 188 6.38 -15.35 -4.09
C GLY A 188 7.26 -14.39 -3.30
N LEU A 189 6.93 -14.14 -2.02
CA LEU A 189 7.72 -13.28 -1.14
C LEU A 189 9.04 -13.94 -0.76
N SER A 190 10.13 -13.19 -0.85
CA SER A 190 11.45 -13.62 -0.39
C SER A 190 11.56 -13.59 1.14
N ASP A 191 12.58 -14.25 1.69
CA ASP A 191 12.92 -14.15 3.12
C ASP A 191 13.20 -12.69 3.54
N GLU A 192 13.69 -11.85 2.64
CA GLU A 192 13.91 -10.42 2.87
C GLU A 192 12.58 -9.67 2.96
N ASP A 193 11.62 -9.98 2.09
CA ASP A 193 10.27 -9.41 2.14
C ASP A 193 9.57 -9.77 3.45
N LEU A 194 9.71 -11.02 3.91
CA LEU A 194 9.12 -11.48 5.17
C LEU A 194 9.76 -10.81 6.38
N ARG A 195 11.08 -10.61 6.37
CA ARG A 195 11.75 -9.79 7.41
C ARG A 195 11.31 -8.35 7.36
N GLY A 196 11.16 -7.78 6.15
CA GLY A 196 10.62 -6.44 5.94
C GLY A 196 9.20 -6.29 6.49
N LEU A 197 8.34 -7.30 6.28
CA LEU A 197 6.98 -7.33 6.83
C LEU A 197 7.00 -7.36 8.37
N ASP A 198 7.86 -8.17 8.99
CA ASP A 198 8.05 -8.22 10.44
C ASP A 198 8.50 -6.85 10.97
N ASP A 199 9.53 -6.26 10.39
CA ASP A 199 10.04 -4.94 10.75
C ASP A 199 8.95 -3.85 10.66
N ILE A 200 8.19 -3.84 9.57
CA ILE A 200 7.11 -2.87 9.34
C ILE A 200 6.00 -3.07 10.39
N TYR A 201 5.50 -4.29 10.54
CA TYR A 201 4.40 -4.57 11.46
C TYR A 201 4.79 -4.34 12.91
N SER A 202 6.06 -4.63 13.28
CA SER A 202 6.62 -4.31 14.58
C SER A 202 6.57 -2.82 14.89
N GLN A 203 6.79 -1.94 13.91
CA GLN A 203 6.67 -0.48 14.11
C GLN A 203 5.23 -0.08 14.40
N PHE A 204 4.25 -0.64 13.66
CA PHE A 204 2.83 -0.40 13.93
C PHE A 204 2.43 -0.90 15.32
N TYR A 205 2.89 -2.08 15.73
CA TYR A 205 2.68 -2.61 17.07
C TYR A 205 3.31 -1.73 18.16
N GLU A 206 4.57 -1.35 17.97
CA GLU A 206 5.35 -0.65 18.99
C GLU A 206 4.81 0.77 19.23
N PHE A 207 4.63 1.54 18.18
CA PHE A 207 4.20 2.94 18.29
C PHE A 207 2.68 3.09 18.29
N GLY A 208 1.93 2.11 17.79
CA GLY A 208 0.48 2.17 17.69
C GLY A 208 0.00 3.40 16.92
N PRO A 209 -1.14 3.99 17.29
CA PRO A 209 -1.67 5.21 16.67
C PRO A 209 -0.72 6.43 16.71
N ALA A 210 0.30 6.41 17.55
CA ALA A 210 1.32 7.47 17.65
C ALA A 210 2.48 7.30 16.64
N LEU A 211 2.49 6.24 15.83
CA LEU A 211 3.47 6.06 14.76
C LEU A 211 3.49 7.29 13.86
N SER A 212 4.68 7.79 13.54
CA SER A 212 4.88 8.97 12.70
C SER A 212 6.03 8.76 11.73
N TYR A 213 6.14 9.61 10.73
CA TYR A 213 7.25 9.61 9.77
C TYR A 213 8.64 9.57 10.42
N SER A 214 8.79 10.16 11.59
CA SER A 214 10.08 10.25 12.31
C SER A 214 10.29 9.16 13.36
N SER A 215 9.35 8.25 13.58
CA SER A 215 9.43 7.25 14.65
C SER A 215 10.66 6.34 14.53
N ARG A 216 11.09 6.02 13.33
CA ARG A 216 12.28 5.18 13.05
C ARG A 216 13.59 5.96 12.93
N MET A 217 13.55 7.27 12.84
CA MET A 217 14.75 8.11 12.82
C MET A 217 15.37 8.22 14.22
N GLY A 218 15.78 7.08 14.78
CA GLY A 218 16.47 6.85 16.04
C GLY A 218 16.33 7.98 17.06
N GLY A 219 15.87 7.68 18.27
CA GLY A 219 15.64 8.60 19.38
C GLY A 219 16.82 9.48 19.83
N GLY A 220 17.60 9.98 18.90
CA GLY A 220 18.49 11.10 19.09
C GLY A 220 17.64 12.36 19.07
N GLY A 221 17.30 12.88 20.26
CA GLY A 221 16.63 14.15 20.44
C GLY A 221 17.37 15.30 19.78
N GLY A 222 17.38 15.33 18.46
CA GLY A 222 17.71 16.53 17.72
C GLY A 222 16.67 17.56 18.10
N ARG A 223 17.09 18.61 18.81
CA ARG A 223 16.35 19.84 19.03
C ARG A 223 15.81 20.35 17.68
N ARG A 224 14.71 19.77 17.21
CA ARG A 224 13.92 20.39 16.16
C ARG A 224 13.12 21.49 16.83
N GLY A 225 13.28 22.69 16.30
CA GLY A 225 12.61 23.86 16.81
C GLY A 225 11.10 23.60 16.92
N VAL A 226 10.49 24.22 17.91
CA VAL A 226 9.04 24.26 18.13
C VAL A 226 8.41 24.73 16.83
N GLY A 227 7.96 23.79 15.93
CA GLY A 227 7.33 24.18 14.68
C GLY A 227 7.17 23.10 13.60
N ASN A 228 7.90 21.97 13.65
CA ASN A 228 7.84 20.99 12.54
C ASN A 228 7.77 19.54 13.08
N ARG A 229 6.69 19.24 13.81
CA ARG A 229 6.35 17.87 14.18
C ARG A 229 5.58 17.23 13.03
N PHE A 230 6.05 16.11 12.51
CA PHE A 230 5.28 15.31 11.56
C PHE A 230 4.03 14.73 12.23
N PRO A 231 2.90 14.64 11.51
CA PRO A 231 1.69 14.06 12.06
C PRO A 231 1.89 12.58 12.41
N THR A 232 1.17 12.14 13.42
CA THR A 232 1.03 10.71 13.73
C THR A 232 0.02 10.07 12.78
N TRP A 233 0.03 8.73 12.71
CA TRP A 233 -0.95 7.98 11.95
C TRP A 233 -2.39 8.33 12.37
N ALA A 234 -2.64 8.43 13.69
CA ALA A 234 -3.95 8.84 14.21
C ALA A 234 -4.32 10.27 13.82
N GLU A 235 -3.36 11.19 13.82
CA GLU A 235 -3.60 12.56 13.36
C GLU A 235 -3.92 12.60 11.86
N MET A 236 -3.24 11.78 11.05
CA MET A 236 -3.55 11.63 9.63
C MET A 236 -4.96 11.09 9.41
N ALA A 237 -5.34 10.02 10.12
CA ALA A 237 -6.66 9.42 10.00
C ALA A 237 -7.80 10.36 10.47
N ARG A 238 -7.50 11.29 11.39
CA ARG A 238 -8.45 12.29 11.92
C ARG A 238 -8.51 13.60 11.14
N GLN A 239 -7.66 13.78 10.14
CA GLN A 239 -7.68 15.01 9.34
C GLN A 239 -9.05 15.26 8.73
N THR A 240 -9.28 16.51 8.39
CA THR A 240 -10.53 16.98 7.76
C THR A 240 -10.22 17.77 6.50
N ASP A 241 -11.22 17.95 5.67
CA ASP A 241 -11.19 18.93 4.60
C ASP A 241 -11.33 20.37 5.19
N ARG A 242 -11.41 21.38 4.31
CA ARG A 242 -11.54 22.78 4.71
C ARG A 242 -12.87 23.12 5.40
N ASP A 243 -13.88 22.27 5.21
CA ASP A 243 -15.21 22.43 5.82
C ASP A 243 -15.33 21.61 7.13
N GLY A 244 -14.26 21.03 7.61
CA GLY A 244 -14.23 20.23 8.84
C GLY A 244 -14.77 18.79 8.69
N ARG A 245 -14.98 18.30 7.46
CA ARG A 245 -15.49 16.94 7.20
C ARG A 245 -14.32 15.96 7.12
N GLN A 246 -14.47 14.82 7.78
CA GLN A 246 -13.55 13.69 7.64
C GLN A 246 -13.88 12.93 6.35
N LEU A 247 -12.94 12.88 5.42
CA LEU A 247 -13.09 12.26 4.10
C LEU A 247 -12.07 11.14 3.85
N GLY A 248 -11.33 10.73 4.89
CA GLY A 248 -10.36 9.65 4.81
C GLY A 248 -11.04 8.28 4.53
N TYR A 249 -10.26 7.32 4.07
CA TYR A 249 -10.75 5.97 3.78
C TYR A 249 -11.32 5.24 5.00
N LEU A 250 -10.97 5.67 6.21
CA LEU A 250 -11.54 5.18 7.47
C LEU A 250 -12.65 6.08 8.06
N ALA A 251 -12.98 7.18 7.40
CA ALA A 251 -13.99 8.10 7.91
C ALA A 251 -15.41 7.51 7.90
N SER A 252 -15.71 6.63 6.95
CA SER A 252 -17.01 5.95 6.85
C SER A 252 -16.86 4.47 6.54
N HIS A 253 -17.87 3.68 6.89
CA HIS A 253 -17.93 2.26 6.52
C HIS A 253 -17.89 2.08 5.01
N ALA A 254 -18.60 2.91 4.26
CA ALA A 254 -18.64 2.85 2.80
C ALA A 254 -17.27 3.08 2.15
N SER A 255 -16.49 4.05 2.64
CA SER A 255 -15.13 4.31 2.12
C SER A 255 -14.19 3.14 2.41
N PHE A 256 -14.28 2.54 3.59
CA PHE A 256 -13.51 1.36 3.96
C PHE A 256 -13.86 0.15 3.08
N VAL A 257 -15.16 -0.14 2.90
CA VAL A 257 -15.64 -1.25 2.08
C VAL A 257 -15.18 -1.08 0.63
N ALA A 258 -15.21 0.14 0.08
CA ALA A 258 -14.73 0.40 -1.27
C ALA A 258 -13.26 -0.01 -1.46
N ILE A 259 -12.38 0.28 -0.48
CA ILE A 259 -10.98 -0.16 -0.53
C ILE A 259 -10.88 -1.67 -0.32
N LYS A 260 -11.58 -2.23 0.67
CA LYS A 260 -11.60 -3.66 0.96
C LYS A 260 -12.00 -4.47 -0.28
N GLU A 261 -13.03 -4.04 -1.02
CA GLU A 261 -13.44 -4.69 -2.26
C GLU A 261 -12.38 -4.61 -3.37
N MET A 262 -11.72 -3.47 -3.53
CA MET A 262 -10.63 -3.33 -4.50
C MET A 262 -9.43 -4.20 -4.13
N GLN A 263 -9.11 -4.33 -2.84
CA GLN A 263 -8.06 -5.23 -2.36
C GLN A 263 -8.42 -6.70 -2.64
N ALA A 264 -9.65 -7.12 -2.28
CA ALA A 264 -10.13 -8.48 -2.53
C ALA A 264 -10.19 -8.85 -4.03
N LYS A 265 -10.38 -7.85 -4.90
CA LYS A 265 -10.36 -8.02 -6.37
C LYS A 265 -8.96 -7.87 -6.97
N ASN A 266 -7.93 -7.64 -6.18
CA ASN A 266 -6.55 -7.42 -6.62
C ASN A 266 -6.40 -6.22 -7.60
N LEU A 267 -7.16 -5.14 -7.37
CA LEU A 267 -7.18 -3.97 -8.24
C LEU A 267 -6.33 -2.80 -7.73
N ILE A 268 -5.70 -2.92 -6.55
CA ILE A 268 -4.70 -1.98 -6.04
C ILE A 268 -3.34 -2.67 -6.11
N VAL A 269 -2.53 -2.30 -7.10
CA VAL A 269 -1.30 -2.99 -7.47
C VAL A 269 -0.09 -2.18 -7.01
N PRO A 270 0.66 -2.64 -6.00
CA PRO A 270 1.93 -2.01 -5.64
C PRO A 270 3.02 -2.38 -6.64
N VAL A 271 3.86 -1.41 -7.00
CA VAL A 271 4.93 -1.54 -7.98
C VAL A 271 6.20 -0.93 -7.41
N VAL A 272 7.30 -1.67 -7.45
CA VAL A 272 8.62 -1.11 -7.17
C VAL A 272 9.11 -0.36 -8.40
N GLY A 273 9.44 0.92 -8.27
CA GLY A 273 9.95 1.68 -9.40
C GLY A 273 10.37 3.10 -9.06
N ASP A 274 11.50 3.51 -9.62
CA ASP A 274 11.91 4.90 -9.63
C ASP A 274 11.07 5.67 -10.65
N HIS A 275 10.47 6.78 -10.26
CA HIS A 275 9.71 7.64 -11.17
C HIS A 275 10.58 8.16 -12.34
N THR A 276 11.90 8.18 -12.18
CA THR A 276 12.87 8.52 -13.22
C THR A 276 13.48 7.30 -13.90
N GLY A 277 13.09 6.10 -13.44
CA GLY A 277 13.58 4.82 -13.94
C GLY A 277 13.16 4.52 -15.37
N PRO A 278 13.80 3.53 -15.99
CA PRO A 278 13.58 3.26 -17.41
C PRO A 278 12.29 2.48 -17.69
N THR A 279 11.69 1.80 -16.71
CA THR A 279 10.68 0.77 -16.98
C THR A 279 9.37 0.93 -16.23
N ALA A 280 9.35 1.07 -14.90
CA ALA A 280 8.13 0.94 -14.09
C ALA A 280 6.98 1.85 -14.56
N LEU A 281 7.14 3.18 -14.55
CA LEU A 281 6.08 4.09 -15.01
C LEU A 281 5.71 3.87 -16.48
N ARG A 282 6.67 3.53 -17.34
CA ARG A 282 6.43 3.27 -18.76
C ARG A 282 5.65 1.98 -18.97
N HIS A 283 5.93 0.93 -18.18
CA HIS A 283 5.20 -0.34 -18.22
C HIS A 283 3.77 -0.15 -17.71
N VAL A 284 3.59 0.57 -16.60
CA VAL A 284 2.27 0.95 -16.09
C VAL A 284 1.49 1.75 -17.15
N GLY A 285 2.11 2.77 -17.75
CA GLY A 285 1.48 3.57 -18.81
C GLY A 285 1.10 2.73 -20.05
N ARG A 286 1.95 1.78 -20.44
CA ARG A 286 1.65 0.83 -21.52
C ARG A 286 0.48 -0.06 -21.14
N TYR A 287 0.49 -0.66 -19.96
CA TYR A 287 -0.58 -1.52 -19.47
C TYR A 287 -1.95 -0.84 -19.53
N ILE A 288 -2.01 0.42 -19.06
CA ILE A 288 -3.24 1.22 -19.06
C ILE A 288 -3.69 1.53 -20.49
N ARG A 289 -2.76 1.97 -21.35
CA ARG A 289 -3.07 2.34 -22.76
C ARG A 289 -3.59 1.16 -23.56
N GLU A 290 -2.96 0.00 -23.46
CA GLU A 290 -3.34 -1.22 -24.18
C GLU A 290 -4.72 -1.74 -23.77
N ARG A 291 -5.26 -1.25 -22.64
CA ARG A 291 -6.61 -1.56 -22.16
C ARG A 291 -7.63 -0.45 -22.41
N GLY A 292 -7.29 0.52 -23.27
CA GLY A 292 -8.19 1.63 -23.59
C GLY A 292 -8.57 2.50 -22.39
N ALA A 293 -7.72 2.51 -21.36
CA ALA A 293 -7.94 3.28 -20.15
C ALA A 293 -7.05 4.53 -20.09
N THR A 294 -7.37 5.43 -19.18
CA THR A 294 -6.63 6.67 -18.98
C THR A 294 -6.33 6.91 -17.50
N VAL A 295 -5.25 7.62 -17.22
CA VAL A 295 -4.93 8.07 -15.85
C VAL A 295 -5.87 9.22 -15.48
N GLY A 296 -6.62 9.06 -14.40
CA GLY A 296 -7.47 10.13 -13.87
C GLY A 296 -6.73 11.03 -12.90
N ALA A 297 -5.97 10.45 -11.99
CA ALA A 297 -5.13 11.18 -11.05
C ALA A 297 -3.78 10.47 -10.89
N PHE A 298 -2.71 11.26 -10.77
CA PHE A 298 -1.41 10.78 -10.35
C PHE A 298 -0.94 11.60 -9.13
N TYR A 299 -0.95 10.97 -7.98
CA TYR A 299 -0.45 11.55 -6.74
C TYR A 299 1.05 11.31 -6.62
N THR A 300 1.83 12.38 -6.66
CA THR A 300 3.30 12.36 -6.62
C THR A 300 3.89 12.76 -5.27
N SER A 301 3.04 13.12 -4.28
CA SER A 301 3.49 13.61 -2.97
C SER A 301 4.48 14.79 -3.14
N ASN A 302 5.62 14.72 -2.50
CA ASN A 302 6.72 15.67 -2.62
C ASN A 302 7.94 15.13 -3.42
N VAL A 303 7.74 14.08 -4.22
CA VAL A 303 8.81 13.45 -5.02
C VAL A 303 9.49 14.49 -5.91
N GLU A 304 8.77 15.43 -6.47
CA GLU A 304 9.28 16.48 -7.35
C GLU A 304 10.40 17.31 -6.73
N GLN A 305 10.34 17.57 -5.40
CA GLN A 305 11.40 18.28 -4.69
C GLN A 305 12.74 17.54 -4.78
N TYR A 306 12.70 16.21 -4.67
CA TYR A 306 13.88 15.36 -4.79
C TYR A 306 14.37 15.33 -6.23
N LEU A 307 13.45 15.25 -7.21
CA LEU A 307 13.79 15.22 -8.63
C LEU A 307 14.49 16.51 -9.08
N PHE A 308 14.02 17.66 -8.61
CA PHE A 308 14.69 18.94 -8.84
C PHE A 308 16.05 19.00 -8.15
N ARG A 309 16.12 18.58 -6.88
CA ARG A 309 17.38 18.57 -6.12
C ARG A 309 18.46 17.72 -6.77
N TYR A 310 18.09 16.57 -7.34
CA TYR A 310 19.03 15.63 -7.97
C TYR A 310 19.18 15.85 -9.48
N GLY A 311 18.50 16.84 -10.07
CA GLY A 311 18.58 17.14 -11.50
C GLY A 311 17.96 16.06 -12.40
N THR A 312 17.07 15.22 -11.85
CA THR A 312 16.45 14.09 -12.57
C THR A 312 15.04 14.42 -13.12
N TRP A 313 14.52 15.62 -12.87
CA TRP A 313 13.25 16.09 -13.39
C TRP A 313 13.01 15.82 -14.89
N PRO A 314 13.98 16.04 -15.82
CA PRO A 314 13.74 15.77 -17.23
C PRO A 314 13.39 14.30 -17.54
N ARG A 315 13.96 13.36 -16.76
CA ARG A 315 13.63 11.92 -16.91
C ARG A 315 12.20 11.61 -16.45
N PHE A 316 11.79 12.19 -15.33
CA PHE A 316 10.41 12.07 -14.84
C PHE A 316 9.41 12.67 -15.84
N ALA A 317 9.68 13.88 -16.34
CA ALA A 317 8.85 14.53 -17.36
C ALA A 317 8.71 13.65 -18.62
N ALA A 318 9.81 13.02 -19.06
CA ALA A 318 9.78 12.07 -20.17
C ALA A 318 8.91 10.83 -19.86
N ASN A 319 8.96 10.31 -18.62
CA ASN A 319 8.11 9.20 -18.18
C ASN A 319 6.63 9.60 -18.09
N LEU A 320 6.32 10.80 -17.56
CA LEU A 320 4.96 11.35 -17.57
C LEU A 320 4.38 11.40 -18.98
N GLY A 321 5.17 11.81 -19.98
CA GLY A 321 4.76 11.84 -21.38
C GLY A 321 4.41 10.47 -21.96
N THR A 322 4.76 9.38 -21.29
CA THR A 322 4.37 8.01 -21.70
C THR A 322 3.04 7.55 -21.10
N LEU A 323 2.51 8.25 -20.12
CA LEU A 323 1.23 7.91 -19.51
C LEU A 323 0.04 8.33 -20.42
N PRO A 324 -1.04 7.56 -20.48
CA PRO A 324 -2.25 7.93 -21.21
C PRO A 324 -3.04 8.99 -20.43
N LEU A 325 -2.55 10.23 -20.46
CA LEU A 325 -3.20 11.39 -19.86
C LEU A 325 -4.22 12.00 -20.81
N THR A 326 -5.22 12.68 -20.24
CA THR A 326 -6.24 13.47 -20.95
C THR A 326 -6.30 14.87 -20.35
N ASP A 327 -7.03 15.78 -20.98
CA ASP A 327 -7.22 17.16 -20.51
C ASP A 327 -7.85 17.24 -19.11
N THR A 328 -8.47 16.15 -18.64
CA THR A 328 -9.07 16.04 -17.31
C THR A 328 -8.22 15.23 -16.33
N SER A 329 -7.05 14.77 -16.73
CA SER A 329 -6.10 14.11 -15.84
C SER A 329 -5.46 15.12 -14.89
N VAL A 330 -5.26 14.74 -13.64
CA VAL A 330 -4.70 15.62 -12.60
C VAL A 330 -3.43 15.02 -12.03
N ILE A 331 -2.38 15.83 -11.93
CA ILE A 331 -1.18 15.49 -11.17
C ILE A 331 -1.28 16.21 -9.83
N LEU A 332 -1.27 15.43 -8.75
CA LEU A 332 -1.39 15.92 -7.38
C LEU A 332 -0.01 15.95 -6.75
N SER A 333 0.61 17.12 -6.76
CA SER A 333 1.84 17.38 -6.02
C SER A 333 1.48 18.15 -4.75
N LEU A 334 1.85 17.60 -3.60
CA LEU A 334 1.69 18.27 -2.31
C LEU A 334 3.07 18.76 -1.83
N ILE A 335 3.68 19.59 -2.63
CA ILE A 335 4.85 20.36 -2.19
C ILE A 335 4.33 21.29 -1.09
N HIS A 336 4.93 21.19 0.10
CA HIS A 336 4.53 21.97 1.27
C HIS A 336 4.24 23.43 0.90
N ILE A 337 2.95 23.75 0.87
CA ILE A 337 2.45 25.11 0.76
C ILE A 337 2.32 25.68 2.17
#